data_34f8653d54fa83668e632f79f3d0e8ca
#
_entry.id   34f8653d54fa83668e632f79f3d0e8ca
#
_cell.length_a   1.000
_cell.length_b   1.000
_cell.length_c   1.000
_cell.angle_alpha   90.00
_cell.angle_beta   90.00
_cell.angle_gamma   90.00
#
_symmetry.space_group_name_H-M   'P 1'
#
loop_
_entity.id
_entity.type
_entity.pdbx_description
1 polymer ?
#
loop_
_entity_poly.entity_id
_entity_poly.type
_entity_poly.pdbx_seq_one_letter_code
_entity_poly.pdbx_strand_id
1 'polypeptide(L)'
;FRSRVRDDIPAAKPGTVVSVSPLIVSCGEQALEIVTGQTDNGLYVQGTQLAQSLGLVAGALITSAPVVAIKRRTRVLILGVNGFIGNHLTERLLKDDNYEIYGLDIGADAISRFLDNPRFHFVEGDISIHSEWIEYHIKKCDVVLPLVAIATPIEYTRNPLRVFELDFEENLKIIRDCVKYDKRIIFPSTSEVYGMCTDKNFDEDTSNLVVGPINKQRWIYSVSKQLLDRVIWAYGDKYDLKFTLFRPFNWMGPRLDNLNAARIGSSRAITQLILNLV
;
A
#
# COMPACT_ATOMS: atom_id res chain seq x y z
N PHE A 1 0.61 17.71 22.06
CA PHE A 1 1.72 18.02 22.95
C PHE A 1 2.13 19.48 22.72
N ARG A 2 2.19 20.29 23.81
CA ARG A 2 2.69 21.66 23.78
C ARG A 2 3.74 21.85 24.84
N SER A 3 4.85 22.51 24.51
CA SER A 3 5.92 22.82 25.44
C SER A 3 6.48 24.23 25.16
N ARG A 4 7.18 24.77 26.15
CA ARG A 4 7.88 26.09 26.09
C ARG A 4 9.27 25.92 26.64
N VAL A 5 10.27 26.44 25.95
CA VAL A 5 11.66 26.53 26.52
C VAL A 5 11.71 27.56 27.65
N ARG A 6 12.42 27.24 28.67
CA ARG A 6 12.66 28.09 29.89
C ARG A 6 14.15 28.28 30.06
N ASP A 7 14.59 29.51 29.82
CA ASP A 7 16.01 29.90 29.96
C ASP A 7 16.32 30.43 31.36
N ASP A 8 15.29 30.73 32.16
CA ASP A 8 15.36 31.25 33.51
C ASP A 8 15.50 30.18 34.59
N ILE A 9 15.61 28.91 34.21
CA ILE A 9 15.74 27.77 35.12
C ILE A 9 17.20 27.34 35.18
N PRO A 10 17.76 27.16 36.39
CA PRO A 10 19.15 26.67 36.54
C PRO A 10 19.36 25.32 35.87
N ALA A 11 20.55 25.12 35.32
CA ALA A 11 20.96 23.86 34.73
C ALA A 11 20.88 22.71 35.77
N ALA A 12 20.31 21.59 35.35
CA ALA A 12 20.22 20.38 36.15
C ALA A 12 20.41 19.16 35.23
N LYS A 13 20.58 17.99 35.84
CA LYS A 13 20.70 16.74 35.08
C LYS A 13 19.50 16.59 34.13
N PRO A 14 19.69 16.27 32.82
CA PRO A 14 18.60 16.06 31.89
C PRO A 14 17.60 15.02 32.41
N GLY A 15 16.29 15.35 32.28
CA GLY A 15 15.21 14.54 32.80
C GLY A 15 14.78 14.84 34.24
N THR A 16 15.50 15.72 34.97
CA THR A 16 15.11 16.09 36.34
C THR A 16 13.86 16.95 36.30
N VAL A 17 12.82 16.57 37.05
CA VAL A 17 11.63 17.38 37.29
C VAL A 17 12.01 18.54 38.19
N VAL A 18 12.03 19.74 37.64
CA VAL A 18 12.42 20.97 38.41
C VAL A 18 11.22 21.50 39.17
N SER A 19 10.04 21.45 38.55
CA SER A 19 8.78 21.88 39.15
C SER A 19 7.62 21.02 38.61
N VAL A 20 6.58 20.85 39.41
CA VAL A 20 5.35 20.15 39.02
C VAL A 20 4.17 21.10 38.77
N SER A 21 4.29 22.37 39.16
CA SER A 21 3.28 23.40 38.94
C SER A 21 3.94 24.78 38.69
N PRO A 22 4.17 25.15 37.41
CA PRO A 22 4.00 24.37 36.19
C PRO A 22 4.96 23.15 36.12
N LEU A 23 4.61 22.17 35.26
CA LEU A 23 5.52 21.03 35.06
C LEU A 23 6.73 21.47 34.23
N ILE A 24 7.90 21.45 34.83
CA ILE A 24 9.16 21.85 34.21
C ILE A 24 10.15 20.70 34.35
N VAL A 25 10.79 20.33 33.24
CA VAL A 25 11.80 19.27 33.18
C VAL A 25 13.11 19.84 32.63
N SER A 26 14.21 19.59 33.31
CA SER A 26 15.53 19.99 32.82
C SER A 26 15.95 19.19 31.59
N CYS A 27 16.53 19.90 30.62
CA CYS A 27 17.13 19.31 29.40
C CYS A 27 18.68 19.43 29.43
N GLY A 28 19.27 19.73 30.56
CA GLY A 28 20.69 20.03 30.76
C GLY A 28 20.95 21.52 30.93
N GLU A 29 21.31 22.22 29.87
CA GLU A 29 21.57 23.67 29.91
C GLU A 29 20.29 24.50 30.01
N GLN A 30 19.20 24.02 29.52
CA GLN A 30 17.86 24.66 29.52
C GLN A 30 16.82 23.74 30.15
N ALA A 31 15.62 24.25 30.36
CA ALA A 31 14.49 23.46 30.82
C ALA A 31 13.30 23.57 29.87
N LEU A 32 12.41 22.58 29.89
CA LEU A 32 11.21 22.51 29.10
C LEU A 32 10.00 22.58 30.03
N GLU A 33 9.17 23.61 29.89
CA GLU A 33 7.86 23.65 30.50
C GLU A 33 6.87 22.84 29.63
N ILE A 34 6.27 21.81 30.20
CA ILE A 34 5.22 21.03 29.58
C ILE A 34 3.89 21.75 29.81
N VAL A 35 3.37 22.41 28.78
CA VAL A 35 2.12 23.16 28.84
C VAL A 35 0.92 22.22 28.76
N THR A 36 0.94 21.31 27.79
CA THR A 36 -0.08 20.26 27.64
C THR A 36 0.56 18.94 27.22
N GLY A 37 0.03 17.84 27.72
CA GLY A 37 0.41 16.49 27.35
C GLY A 37 -0.81 15.57 27.21
N GLN A 38 -0.57 14.34 26.81
CA GLN A 38 -1.61 13.33 26.66
C GLN A 38 -1.38 12.20 27.65
N THR A 39 -2.43 11.81 28.36
CA THR A 39 -2.42 10.65 29.28
C THR A 39 -2.58 9.33 28.52
N ASP A 40 -2.31 8.20 29.14
CA ASP A 40 -2.37 6.86 28.53
C ASP A 40 -3.77 6.53 27.98
N ASN A 41 -4.83 7.13 28.56
CA ASN A 41 -6.22 7.00 28.07
C ASN A 41 -6.55 7.97 26.91
N GLY A 42 -5.56 8.69 26.38
CA GLY A 42 -5.71 9.57 25.22
C GLY A 42 -6.22 10.99 25.52
N LEU A 43 -6.47 11.34 26.78
CA LEU A 43 -6.95 12.68 27.15
C LEU A 43 -5.82 13.70 27.12
N TYR A 44 -6.08 14.88 26.54
CA TYR A 44 -5.19 16.03 26.62
C TYR A 44 -5.42 16.77 27.93
N VAL A 45 -4.36 16.92 28.71
CA VAL A 45 -4.39 17.61 30.03
C VAL A 45 -3.29 18.65 30.12
N GLN A 46 -3.43 19.61 31.02
CA GLN A 46 -2.38 20.58 31.32
C GLN A 46 -1.19 19.92 32.03
N GLY A 47 0.01 20.49 31.92
CA GLY A 47 1.23 19.91 32.45
C GLY A 47 1.14 19.62 33.96
N THR A 48 0.53 20.49 34.73
CA THR A 48 0.31 20.26 36.18
C THR A 48 -0.58 19.02 36.42
N GLN A 49 -1.63 18.84 35.69
CA GLN A 49 -2.52 17.66 35.77
C GLN A 49 -1.79 16.39 35.32
N LEU A 50 -0.95 16.53 34.30
CA LEU A 50 -0.12 15.43 33.82
C LEU A 50 0.88 15.01 34.91
N ALA A 51 1.54 15.96 35.57
CA ALA A 51 2.45 15.69 36.71
C ALA A 51 1.73 14.94 37.84
N GLN A 52 0.51 15.35 38.20
CA GLN A 52 -0.32 14.68 39.20
C GLN A 52 -0.70 13.25 38.78
N SER A 53 -1.15 13.04 37.54
CA SER A 53 -1.56 11.72 37.03
C SER A 53 -0.39 10.74 37.00
N LEU A 54 0.83 11.23 36.78
CA LEU A 54 2.08 10.44 36.76
C LEU A 54 2.76 10.34 38.12
N GLY A 55 2.22 10.95 39.18
CA GLY A 55 2.81 10.95 40.51
C GLY A 55 4.20 11.61 40.56
N LEU A 56 4.47 12.60 39.70
CA LEU A 56 5.75 13.28 39.63
C LEU A 56 5.92 14.22 40.81
N VAL A 57 7.16 14.27 41.37
CA VAL A 57 7.58 15.21 42.40
C VAL A 57 8.83 15.95 41.96
N ALA A 58 9.05 17.15 42.45
CA ALA A 58 10.27 17.89 42.17
C ALA A 58 11.50 17.09 42.65
N GLY A 59 12.55 17.08 41.84
CA GLY A 59 13.73 16.24 42.06
C GLY A 59 13.63 14.84 41.47
N ALA A 60 12.45 14.36 41.07
CA ALA A 60 12.32 13.08 40.38
C ALA A 60 13.08 13.09 39.04
N LEU A 61 13.72 11.99 38.72
CA LEU A 61 14.35 11.81 37.41
C LEU A 61 13.39 11.06 36.48
N ILE A 62 12.90 11.76 35.47
CA ILE A 62 12.19 11.11 34.34
C ILE A 62 13.30 10.47 33.51
N THR A 63 13.52 9.19 33.70
CA THR A 63 14.32 8.40 32.80
C THR A 63 13.40 7.98 31.63
N SER A 64 13.80 8.25 30.39
CA SER A 64 13.19 7.52 29.30
C SER A 64 13.37 6.04 29.60
N ALA A 65 12.27 5.29 29.81
CA ALA A 65 12.34 3.88 29.46
C ALA A 65 12.99 3.82 28.07
N PRO A 66 13.91 2.87 27.82
CA PRO A 66 14.49 2.78 26.49
C PRO A 66 13.30 2.85 25.54
N VAL A 67 13.27 3.88 24.68
CA VAL A 67 12.29 3.95 23.62
C VAL A 67 12.57 2.69 22.85
N VAL A 68 11.83 1.63 23.17
CA VAL A 68 11.75 0.49 22.27
C VAL A 68 11.20 1.17 21.02
N ALA A 69 12.11 1.44 20.10
CA ALA A 69 11.75 2.05 18.84
C ALA A 69 10.65 1.14 18.31
N ILE A 70 9.39 1.59 18.44
CA ILE A 70 8.26 0.84 17.88
C ILE A 70 8.60 0.81 16.41
N LYS A 71 9.14 -0.31 15.96
CA LYS A 71 9.59 -0.47 14.58
C LYS A 71 8.36 -0.23 13.73
N ARG A 72 8.30 0.96 13.13
CA ARG A 72 7.16 1.33 12.28
C ARG A 72 7.04 0.28 11.20
N ARG A 73 5.87 -0.36 11.13
CA ARG A 73 5.57 -1.29 10.06
C ARG A 73 5.48 -0.56 8.72
N THR A 74 5.97 -1.20 7.68
CA THR A 74 5.73 -0.76 6.31
C THR A 74 4.26 -1.00 5.98
N ARG A 75 3.54 0.05 5.65
CA ARG A 75 2.13 0.00 5.28
C ARG A 75 2.00 -0.22 3.78
N VAL A 76 1.30 -1.27 3.41
CA VAL A 76 1.11 -1.68 2.02
C VAL A 76 -0.37 -1.58 1.66
N LEU A 77 -0.70 -0.79 0.64
CA LEU A 77 -2.03 -0.74 0.05
C LEU A 77 -2.10 -1.71 -1.12
N ILE A 78 -3.02 -2.66 -1.07
CA ILE A 78 -3.26 -3.64 -2.15
C ILE A 78 -4.69 -3.46 -2.65
N LEU A 79 -4.84 -2.94 -3.85
CA LEU A 79 -6.12 -2.86 -4.55
C LEU A 79 -6.26 -4.10 -5.44
N GLY A 80 -7.33 -4.87 -5.27
CA GLY A 80 -7.45 -6.22 -5.85
C GLY A 80 -6.86 -7.30 -4.93
N VAL A 81 -7.02 -7.13 -3.61
CA VAL A 81 -6.39 -7.98 -2.58
C VAL A 81 -6.97 -9.41 -2.56
N ASN A 82 -8.21 -9.61 -2.99
CA ASN A 82 -8.87 -10.91 -3.08
C ASN A 82 -8.47 -11.71 -4.33
N GLY A 83 -7.85 -11.06 -5.33
CA GLY A 83 -7.35 -11.69 -6.53
C GLY A 83 -6.20 -12.69 -6.28
N PHE A 84 -5.82 -13.44 -7.30
CA PHE A 84 -4.77 -14.48 -7.21
C PHE A 84 -3.46 -13.95 -6.62
N ILE A 85 -2.94 -12.85 -7.20
CA ILE A 85 -1.68 -12.25 -6.72
C ILE A 85 -1.88 -11.64 -5.33
N GLY A 86 -2.98 -10.87 -5.15
CA GLY A 86 -3.27 -10.13 -3.93
C GLY A 86 -3.34 -11.03 -2.70
N ASN A 87 -4.09 -12.14 -2.78
CA ASN A 87 -4.24 -13.05 -1.64
C ASN A 87 -2.94 -13.79 -1.27
N HIS A 88 -2.12 -14.19 -2.26
CA HIS A 88 -0.83 -14.84 -2.01
C HIS A 88 0.18 -13.87 -1.42
N LEU A 89 0.22 -12.64 -1.91
CA LEU A 89 1.10 -11.60 -1.39
C LEU A 89 0.70 -11.23 0.05
N THR A 90 -0.59 -11.06 0.31
CA THR A 90 -1.12 -10.82 1.66
C THR A 90 -0.70 -11.92 2.62
N GLU A 91 -0.88 -13.20 2.24
CA GLU A 91 -0.42 -14.33 3.03
C GLU A 91 1.08 -14.28 3.34
N ARG A 92 1.89 -13.92 2.36
CA ARG A 92 3.34 -13.86 2.53
C ARG A 92 3.76 -12.69 3.42
N LEU A 93 3.18 -11.51 3.23
CA LEU A 93 3.51 -10.32 4.01
C LEU A 93 3.06 -10.44 5.47
N LEU A 94 1.90 -11.05 5.74
CA LEU A 94 1.42 -11.26 7.12
C LEU A 94 2.25 -12.26 7.93
N LYS A 95 3.12 -13.07 7.30
CA LYS A 95 4.11 -13.91 7.99
C LYS A 95 5.28 -13.11 8.55
N ASP A 96 5.43 -11.86 8.16
CA ASP A 96 6.47 -10.94 8.61
C ASP A 96 5.85 -9.78 9.40
N ASP A 97 6.28 -9.59 10.65
CA ASP A 97 5.75 -8.54 11.53
C ASP A 97 6.10 -7.11 11.13
N ASN A 98 6.92 -6.95 10.11
CA ASN A 98 7.30 -5.64 9.58
C ASN A 98 6.23 -5.00 8.68
N TYR A 99 5.16 -5.72 8.34
CA TYR A 99 4.14 -5.24 7.41
C TYR A 99 2.76 -5.10 8.06
N GLU A 100 2.03 -4.09 7.61
CA GLU A 100 0.62 -3.83 7.87
C GLU A 100 -0.06 -3.59 6.51
N ILE A 101 -1.19 -4.25 6.26
CA ILE A 101 -1.80 -4.31 4.93
C ILE A 101 -3.17 -3.67 4.95
N TYR A 102 -3.42 -2.82 3.98
CA TYR A 102 -4.71 -2.22 3.66
C TYR A 102 -5.17 -2.78 2.33
N GLY A 103 -6.33 -3.42 2.30
CA GLY A 103 -6.86 -4.11 1.12
C GLY A 103 -8.22 -3.59 0.71
N LEU A 104 -8.46 -3.48 -0.60
CA LEU A 104 -9.78 -3.24 -1.17
C LEU A 104 -10.01 -4.22 -2.32
N ASP A 105 -11.19 -4.83 -2.34
CA ASP A 105 -11.68 -5.70 -3.42
C ASP A 105 -13.19 -5.78 -3.38
N ILE A 106 -13.81 -6.22 -4.46
CA ILE A 106 -15.26 -6.42 -4.60
C ILE A 106 -15.80 -7.66 -3.88
N GLY A 107 -14.94 -8.45 -3.28
CA GLY A 107 -15.29 -9.66 -2.51
C GLY A 107 -14.15 -10.08 -1.59
N ALA A 108 -14.39 -11.10 -0.73
CA ALA A 108 -13.47 -11.51 0.31
C ALA A 108 -13.18 -13.03 0.37
N ASP A 109 -13.65 -13.81 -0.60
CA ASP A 109 -13.62 -15.28 -0.53
C ASP A 109 -12.20 -15.86 -0.34
N ALA A 110 -11.21 -15.35 -1.10
CA ALA A 110 -9.84 -15.85 -1.05
C ALA A 110 -9.04 -15.30 0.14
N ILE A 111 -9.50 -14.21 0.78
CA ILE A 111 -8.83 -13.53 1.90
C ILE A 111 -9.54 -13.71 3.25
N SER A 112 -10.67 -14.42 3.29
CA SER A 112 -11.49 -14.61 4.50
C SER A 112 -10.67 -15.08 5.71
N ARG A 113 -9.65 -15.90 5.48
CA ARG A 113 -8.73 -16.40 6.51
C ARG A 113 -7.85 -15.33 7.17
N PHE A 114 -7.82 -14.12 6.63
CA PHE A 114 -6.99 -13.02 7.16
C PHE A 114 -7.81 -11.92 7.85
N LEU A 115 -9.14 -11.95 7.77
CA LEU A 115 -10.00 -10.87 8.25
C LEU A 115 -9.85 -10.60 9.76
N ASP A 116 -9.53 -11.63 10.55
CA ASP A 116 -9.31 -11.50 11.99
C ASP A 116 -7.86 -11.09 12.35
N ASN A 117 -6.99 -10.92 11.36
CA ASN A 117 -5.61 -10.52 11.63
C ASN A 117 -5.53 -9.00 11.90
N PRO A 118 -5.04 -8.56 13.08
CA PRO A 118 -5.02 -7.13 13.45
C PRO A 118 -4.13 -6.26 12.56
N ARG A 119 -3.33 -6.85 11.69
CA ARG A 119 -2.46 -6.18 10.72
C ARG A 119 -3.02 -6.18 9.30
N PHE A 120 -4.23 -6.70 9.12
CA PHE A 120 -4.92 -6.72 7.84
C PHE A 120 -6.24 -5.92 7.95
N HIS A 121 -6.34 -4.85 7.20
CA HIS A 121 -7.49 -3.95 7.17
C HIS A 121 -8.15 -4.05 5.80
N PHE A 122 -9.32 -4.66 5.74
CA PHE A 122 -10.04 -4.90 4.50
C PHE A 122 -11.30 -4.04 4.39
N VAL A 123 -11.55 -3.53 3.19
CA VAL A 123 -12.82 -2.91 2.81
C VAL A 123 -13.31 -3.56 1.52
N GLU A 124 -14.55 -4.03 1.55
CA GLU A 124 -15.23 -4.50 0.35
C GLU A 124 -15.74 -3.32 -0.46
N GLY A 125 -15.34 -3.24 -1.73
CA GLY A 125 -15.72 -2.12 -2.59
C GLY A 125 -15.11 -2.16 -3.98
N ASP A 126 -15.69 -1.36 -4.87
CA ASP A 126 -15.21 -1.17 -6.25
C ASP A 126 -14.31 0.05 -6.32
N ILE A 127 -13.16 -0.06 -7.00
CA ILE A 127 -12.17 1.03 -7.13
C ILE A 127 -12.73 2.26 -7.85
N SER A 128 -13.71 2.09 -8.73
CA SER A 128 -14.35 3.19 -9.46
C SER A 128 -15.27 4.05 -8.58
N ILE A 129 -15.71 3.52 -7.43
CA ILE A 129 -16.64 4.18 -6.51
C ILE A 129 -15.91 4.69 -5.26
N HIS A 130 -14.91 3.97 -4.77
CA HIS A 130 -14.24 4.24 -3.50
C HIS A 130 -13.02 5.16 -3.63
N SER A 131 -13.05 6.14 -4.53
CA SER A 131 -11.92 7.02 -4.83
C SER A 131 -11.37 7.77 -3.60
N GLU A 132 -12.25 8.29 -2.73
CA GLU A 132 -11.84 9.00 -1.50
C GLU A 132 -11.12 8.07 -0.51
N TRP A 133 -11.62 6.84 -0.35
CA TRP A 133 -10.97 5.83 0.50
C TRP A 133 -9.59 5.45 -0.04
N ILE A 134 -9.49 5.28 -1.35
CA ILE A 134 -8.23 4.95 -2.04
C ILE A 134 -7.22 6.08 -1.86
N GLU A 135 -7.60 7.33 -2.15
CA GLU A 135 -6.74 8.50 -1.99
C GLU A 135 -6.24 8.64 -0.54
N TYR A 136 -7.14 8.48 0.45
CA TYR A 136 -6.79 8.51 1.86
C TYR A 136 -5.73 7.44 2.21
N HIS A 137 -5.90 6.20 1.71
CA HIS A 137 -4.98 5.11 2.02
C HIS A 137 -3.68 5.19 1.21
N ILE A 138 -3.69 5.73 0.00
CA ILE A 138 -2.45 6.09 -0.72
C ILE A 138 -1.64 7.06 0.12
N LYS A 139 -2.26 8.11 0.65
CA LYS A 139 -1.58 9.07 1.54
C LYS A 139 -1.04 8.44 2.82
N LYS A 140 -1.74 7.46 3.39
CA LYS A 140 -1.40 6.77 4.64
C LYS A 140 -0.32 5.71 4.48
N CYS A 141 -0.30 4.99 3.35
CA CYS A 141 0.58 3.86 3.09
C CYS A 141 1.95 4.28 2.54
N ASP A 142 2.91 3.38 2.61
CA ASP A 142 4.28 3.58 2.13
C ASP A 142 4.45 3.02 0.72
N VAL A 143 3.71 1.94 0.40
CA VAL A 143 3.76 1.23 -0.88
C VAL A 143 2.35 0.95 -1.38
N VAL A 144 2.13 1.14 -2.69
CA VAL A 144 0.84 0.93 -3.36
C VAL A 144 0.99 -0.14 -4.45
N LEU A 145 0.12 -1.15 -4.42
CA LEU A 145 0.02 -2.20 -5.44
C LEU A 145 -1.39 -2.21 -6.04
N PRO A 146 -1.61 -1.59 -7.19
CA PRO A 146 -2.89 -1.61 -7.89
C PRO A 146 -2.99 -2.88 -8.75
N LEU A 147 -3.48 -3.98 -8.16
CA LEU A 147 -3.60 -5.28 -8.82
C LEU A 147 -4.94 -5.48 -9.54
N VAL A 148 -5.85 -4.52 -9.46
CA VAL A 148 -7.16 -4.61 -10.15
C VAL A 148 -6.96 -4.47 -11.65
N ALA A 149 -7.38 -5.49 -12.37
CA ALA A 149 -7.36 -5.53 -13.83
C ALA A 149 -8.31 -6.60 -14.37
N ILE A 150 -8.84 -6.38 -15.57
CA ILE A 150 -9.52 -7.42 -16.35
C ILE A 150 -8.46 -8.15 -17.19
N ALA A 151 -7.89 -9.21 -16.62
CA ALA A 151 -6.83 -9.99 -17.26
C ALA A 151 -7.34 -11.28 -17.93
N THR A 152 -8.54 -11.22 -18.49
CA THR A 152 -9.21 -12.37 -19.13
C THR A 152 -9.38 -12.09 -20.62
N PRO A 153 -8.68 -12.83 -21.53
CA PRO A 153 -8.63 -12.51 -22.97
C PRO A 153 -9.98 -12.42 -23.67
N ILE A 154 -10.98 -13.18 -23.23
CA ILE A 154 -12.33 -13.11 -23.80
C ILE A 154 -12.98 -11.73 -23.59
N GLU A 155 -12.70 -11.09 -22.46
CA GLU A 155 -13.24 -9.76 -22.14
C GLU A 155 -12.63 -8.66 -23.02
N TYR A 156 -11.41 -8.83 -23.50
CA TYR A 156 -10.78 -7.85 -24.39
C TYR A 156 -11.54 -7.65 -25.69
N THR A 157 -12.26 -8.68 -26.12
CA THR A 157 -13.08 -8.65 -27.35
C THR A 157 -14.55 -8.43 -27.07
N ARG A 158 -15.08 -8.86 -25.92
CA ARG A 158 -16.49 -8.68 -25.56
C ARG A 158 -16.79 -7.30 -25.00
N ASN A 159 -15.92 -6.81 -24.12
CA ASN A 159 -16.12 -5.57 -23.35
C ASN A 159 -14.86 -4.68 -23.37
N PRO A 160 -14.33 -4.31 -24.56
CA PRO A 160 -13.05 -3.62 -24.68
C PRO A 160 -13.04 -2.25 -23.97
N LEU A 161 -14.15 -1.52 -23.99
CA LEU A 161 -14.24 -0.24 -23.28
C LEU A 161 -14.16 -0.41 -21.76
N ARG A 162 -14.82 -1.44 -21.21
CA ARG A 162 -14.71 -1.74 -19.77
C ARG A 162 -13.29 -2.13 -19.38
N VAL A 163 -12.58 -2.85 -20.25
CA VAL A 163 -11.14 -3.15 -20.04
C VAL A 163 -10.33 -1.84 -19.99
N PHE A 164 -10.57 -0.93 -20.94
CA PHE A 164 -9.89 0.37 -20.96
C PHE A 164 -10.20 1.21 -19.71
N GLU A 165 -11.46 1.36 -19.35
CA GLU A 165 -11.89 2.13 -18.18
C GLU A 165 -11.21 1.63 -16.91
N LEU A 166 -11.28 0.32 -16.65
CA LEU A 166 -10.74 -0.27 -15.42
C LEU A 166 -9.21 -0.33 -15.45
N ASP A 167 -8.62 -0.85 -16.53
CA ASP A 167 -7.19 -1.13 -16.59
C ASP A 167 -6.34 0.09 -16.87
N PHE A 168 -6.91 1.12 -17.52
CA PHE A 168 -6.20 2.36 -17.80
C PHE A 168 -6.68 3.53 -16.94
N GLU A 169 -7.94 3.92 -17.03
CA GLU A 169 -8.41 5.17 -16.42
C GLU A 169 -8.35 5.13 -14.89
N GLU A 170 -8.83 4.04 -14.27
CA GLU A 170 -8.79 3.93 -12.81
C GLU A 170 -7.35 3.80 -12.30
N ASN A 171 -6.51 3.00 -12.96
CA ASN A 171 -5.11 2.90 -12.58
C ASN A 171 -4.33 4.22 -12.78
N LEU A 172 -4.69 5.02 -13.80
CA LEU A 172 -4.07 6.34 -14.01
C LEU A 172 -4.36 7.30 -12.84
N LYS A 173 -5.56 7.26 -12.26
CA LYS A 173 -5.91 8.05 -11.07
C LYS A 173 -5.01 7.67 -9.90
N ILE A 174 -4.87 6.36 -9.64
CA ILE A 174 -4.02 5.82 -8.56
C ILE A 174 -2.55 6.24 -8.75
N ILE A 175 -2.03 6.16 -9.98
CA ILE A 175 -0.65 6.59 -10.29
C ILE A 175 -0.47 8.08 -10.00
N ARG A 176 -1.42 8.93 -10.40
CA ARG A 176 -1.39 10.37 -10.12
C ARG A 176 -1.41 10.68 -8.63
N ASP A 177 -2.18 9.94 -7.85
CA ASP A 177 -2.20 10.09 -6.40
C ASP A 177 -0.89 9.63 -5.77
N CYS A 178 -0.25 8.57 -6.27
CA CYS A 178 1.09 8.16 -5.84
C CYS A 178 2.12 9.28 -6.08
N VAL A 179 2.07 9.96 -7.23
CA VAL A 179 2.91 11.13 -7.52
C VAL A 179 2.59 12.29 -6.56
N LYS A 180 1.29 12.62 -6.40
CA LYS A 180 0.81 13.71 -5.54
C LYS A 180 1.28 13.58 -4.09
N TYR A 181 1.34 12.36 -3.57
CA TYR A 181 1.65 12.08 -2.17
C TYR A 181 3.03 11.46 -1.95
N ASP A 182 3.90 11.45 -2.97
CA ASP A 182 5.25 10.89 -2.94
C ASP A 182 5.25 9.45 -2.40
N LYS A 183 4.51 8.55 -3.06
CA LYS A 183 4.37 7.15 -2.68
C LYS A 183 5.02 6.23 -3.67
N ARG A 184 5.65 5.17 -3.14
CA ARG A 184 6.18 4.10 -3.98
C ARG A 184 5.04 3.28 -4.59
N ILE A 185 5.07 3.09 -5.90
CA ILE A 185 4.16 2.20 -6.62
C ILE A 185 4.88 0.95 -7.13
N ILE A 186 4.28 -0.22 -6.94
CA ILE A 186 4.70 -1.47 -7.58
C ILE A 186 3.59 -1.87 -8.54
N PHE A 187 3.80 -1.63 -9.82
CA PHE A 187 2.75 -1.74 -10.83
C PHE A 187 2.84 -3.04 -11.64
N PRO A 188 1.75 -3.83 -11.68
CA PRO A 188 1.68 -5.02 -12.52
C PRO A 188 1.45 -4.62 -13.98
N SER A 189 2.51 -4.64 -14.76
CA SER A 189 2.43 -4.66 -16.21
C SER A 189 2.03 -6.07 -16.67
N THR A 190 2.43 -6.49 -17.83
CA THR A 190 2.13 -7.81 -18.38
C THR A 190 3.15 -8.19 -19.44
N SER A 191 3.38 -9.49 -19.63
CA SER A 191 4.13 -9.98 -20.80
C SER A 191 3.45 -9.63 -22.14
N GLU A 192 2.15 -9.36 -22.14
CA GLU A 192 1.42 -8.97 -23.36
C GLU A 192 1.84 -7.60 -23.92
N VAL A 193 2.60 -6.79 -23.16
CA VAL A 193 3.17 -5.55 -23.70
C VAL A 193 4.18 -5.78 -24.81
N TYR A 194 4.86 -6.94 -24.85
CA TYR A 194 5.74 -7.31 -25.94
C TYR A 194 4.97 -7.60 -27.23
N GLY A 195 3.71 -8.06 -27.12
CA GLY A 195 2.80 -8.26 -28.23
C GLY A 195 3.33 -9.20 -29.30
N MET A 196 3.59 -8.66 -30.50
CA MET A 196 4.13 -9.38 -31.64
C MET A 196 5.64 -9.16 -31.82
N CYS A 197 6.37 -8.88 -30.74
CA CYS A 197 7.82 -8.79 -30.77
C CYS A 197 8.44 -10.12 -31.26
N THR A 198 9.43 -10.03 -32.10
CA THR A 198 10.10 -11.20 -32.74
C THR A 198 11.41 -11.58 -32.07
N ASP A 199 11.77 -10.92 -30.97
CA ASP A 199 13.01 -11.22 -30.26
C ASP A 199 12.94 -12.63 -29.67
N LYS A 200 14.06 -13.35 -29.75
CA LYS A 200 14.18 -14.70 -29.16
C LYS A 200 14.04 -14.68 -27.63
N ASN A 201 14.60 -13.67 -27.01
CA ASN A 201 14.51 -13.40 -25.58
C ASN A 201 14.01 -11.96 -25.44
N PHE A 202 13.00 -11.76 -24.62
CA PHE A 202 12.50 -10.41 -24.33
C PHE A 202 13.41 -9.73 -23.30
N ASP A 203 13.70 -8.48 -23.55
CA ASP A 203 14.45 -7.59 -22.69
C ASP A 203 13.60 -6.37 -22.35
N GLU A 204 13.58 -5.97 -21.09
CA GLU A 204 12.68 -4.94 -20.58
C GLU A 204 12.97 -3.56 -21.17
N ASP A 205 14.24 -3.28 -21.49
CA ASP A 205 14.70 -1.97 -21.92
C ASP A 205 14.82 -1.85 -23.43
N THR A 206 15.14 -2.95 -24.14
CA THR A 206 15.52 -2.91 -25.57
C THR A 206 14.53 -3.58 -26.51
N SER A 207 13.72 -4.54 -26.05
CA SER A 207 12.73 -5.21 -26.91
C SER A 207 11.62 -4.27 -27.36
N ASN A 208 11.28 -4.35 -28.65
CA ASN A 208 10.19 -3.58 -29.21
C ASN A 208 8.82 -4.06 -28.69
N LEU A 209 7.95 -3.11 -28.32
CA LEU A 209 6.58 -3.40 -27.88
C LEU A 209 5.64 -3.25 -29.09
N VAL A 210 5.32 -4.35 -29.77
CA VAL A 210 4.62 -4.36 -31.06
C VAL A 210 3.19 -4.84 -30.87
N VAL A 211 2.21 -4.02 -31.22
CA VAL A 211 0.79 -4.38 -31.18
C VAL A 211 0.17 -4.42 -32.57
N GLY A 212 -0.96 -5.14 -32.72
CA GLY A 212 -1.64 -5.29 -34.00
C GLY A 212 -2.52 -4.11 -34.38
N PRO A 213 -3.26 -4.23 -35.50
CA PRO A 213 -4.07 -3.15 -36.05
C PRO A 213 -5.22 -2.77 -35.12
N ILE A 214 -5.64 -1.50 -35.21
CA ILE A 214 -6.64 -0.88 -34.31
C ILE A 214 -8.02 -1.58 -34.33
N ASN A 215 -8.38 -2.23 -35.40
CA ASN A 215 -9.64 -3.00 -35.49
C ASN A 215 -9.60 -4.37 -34.83
N LYS A 216 -8.49 -4.73 -34.18
CA LYS A 216 -8.32 -5.96 -33.37
C LYS A 216 -8.39 -5.61 -31.90
N GLN A 217 -9.59 -5.61 -31.35
CA GLN A 217 -9.88 -5.17 -29.97
C GLN A 217 -9.12 -5.91 -28.87
N ARG A 218 -8.64 -7.14 -29.14
CA ARG A 218 -7.83 -7.88 -28.18
C ARG A 218 -6.57 -7.11 -27.68
N TRP A 219 -6.11 -6.14 -28.46
CA TRP A 219 -4.93 -5.34 -28.11
C TRP A 219 -5.21 -4.25 -27.08
N ILE A 220 -6.49 -4.00 -26.73
CA ILE A 220 -6.86 -2.94 -25.79
C ILE A 220 -6.14 -3.09 -24.45
N TYR A 221 -6.06 -4.32 -23.93
CA TYR A 221 -5.40 -4.60 -22.65
C TYR A 221 -3.89 -4.31 -22.70
N SER A 222 -3.19 -4.88 -23.69
CA SER A 222 -1.73 -4.68 -23.81
C SER A 222 -1.37 -3.22 -24.09
N VAL A 223 -2.17 -2.50 -24.91
CA VAL A 223 -1.97 -1.07 -25.16
C VAL A 223 -2.20 -0.23 -23.91
N SER A 224 -3.25 -0.52 -23.14
CA SER A 224 -3.50 0.15 -21.85
C SER A 224 -2.33 -0.02 -20.88
N LYS A 225 -1.81 -1.23 -20.76
CA LYS A 225 -0.66 -1.52 -19.91
C LYS A 225 0.64 -0.88 -20.44
N GLN A 226 0.90 -0.95 -21.76
CA GLN A 226 2.03 -0.25 -22.36
C GLN A 226 2.02 1.26 -22.10
N LEU A 227 0.85 1.89 -22.22
CA LEU A 227 0.72 3.32 -22.01
C LEU A 227 0.93 3.68 -20.53
N LEU A 228 0.42 2.88 -19.60
CA LEU A 228 0.66 3.07 -18.17
C LEU A 228 2.14 2.87 -17.80
N ASP A 229 2.82 1.87 -18.35
CA ASP A 229 4.27 1.68 -18.17
C ASP A 229 5.03 2.96 -18.55
N ARG A 230 4.71 3.56 -19.71
CA ARG A 230 5.33 4.80 -20.19
C ARG A 230 4.99 6.01 -19.32
N VAL A 231 3.75 6.10 -18.87
CA VAL A 231 3.30 7.19 -17.97
C VAL A 231 4.01 7.09 -16.62
N ILE A 232 4.13 5.90 -16.03
CA ILE A 232 4.85 5.67 -14.77
C ILE A 232 6.33 6.03 -14.94
N TRP A 233 6.95 5.59 -16.04
CA TRP A 233 8.33 5.94 -16.36
C TRP A 233 8.53 7.46 -16.46
N ALA A 234 7.66 8.15 -17.20
CA ALA A 234 7.72 9.61 -17.34
C ALA A 234 7.54 10.35 -16.00
N TYR A 235 6.66 9.85 -15.11
CA TYR A 235 6.54 10.38 -13.75
C TYR A 235 7.78 10.09 -12.91
N GLY A 236 8.44 8.94 -13.09
CA GLY A 236 9.71 8.64 -12.45
C GLY A 236 10.80 9.63 -12.84
N ASP A 237 10.94 9.86 -14.14
CA ASP A 237 11.96 10.77 -14.69
C ASP A 237 11.72 12.25 -14.28
N LYS A 238 10.47 12.72 -14.39
CA LYS A 238 10.15 14.14 -14.19
C LYS A 238 9.84 14.52 -12.74
N TYR A 239 9.25 13.63 -11.95
CA TYR A 239 8.73 13.90 -10.61
C TYR A 239 9.29 12.98 -9.52
N ASP A 240 10.33 12.20 -9.85
CA ASP A 240 11.00 11.27 -8.92
C ASP A 240 10.05 10.21 -8.31
N LEU A 241 8.97 9.84 -9.03
CA LEU A 241 8.10 8.76 -8.59
C LEU A 241 8.92 7.48 -8.38
N LYS A 242 8.89 6.95 -7.18
CA LYS A 242 9.53 5.67 -6.88
C LYS A 242 8.65 4.53 -7.36
N PHE A 243 9.09 3.80 -8.38
CA PHE A 243 8.29 2.74 -8.97
C PHE A 243 9.06 1.44 -9.19
N THR A 244 8.32 0.38 -9.37
CA THR A 244 8.77 -0.89 -9.91
C THR A 244 7.71 -1.37 -10.89
N LEU A 245 8.09 -1.60 -12.14
CA LEU A 245 7.26 -2.30 -13.12
C LEU A 245 7.66 -3.77 -13.12
N PHE A 246 6.69 -4.69 -13.04
CA PHE A 246 6.96 -6.10 -13.24
C PHE A 246 6.03 -6.66 -14.32
N ARG A 247 6.56 -7.53 -15.17
CA ARG A 247 5.85 -8.11 -16.32
C ARG A 247 5.61 -9.60 -16.09
N PRO A 248 4.53 -9.98 -15.38
CA PRO A 248 4.24 -11.38 -15.16
C PRO A 248 3.90 -12.05 -16.49
N PHE A 249 4.43 -13.26 -16.65
CA PHE A 249 3.95 -14.22 -17.63
C PHE A 249 2.79 -15.02 -17.02
N ASN A 250 2.54 -16.23 -17.49
CA ASN A 250 1.43 -17.03 -17.02
C ASN A 250 1.73 -17.62 -15.62
N TRP A 251 1.47 -16.84 -14.59
CA TRP A 251 1.60 -17.33 -13.20
C TRP A 251 0.54 -18.38 -12.90
N MET A 252 0.97 -19.44 -12.25
CA MET A 252 0.13 -20.60 -11.92
C MET A 252 0.35 -20.97 -10.45
N GLY A 253 -0.72 -21.46 -9.80
CA GLY A 253 -0.63 -21.90 -8.42
C GLY A 253 -2.00 -22.17 -7.80
N PRO A 254 -2.03 -22.59 -6.55
CA PRO A 254 -3.28 -22.80 -5.80
C PRO A 254 -4.13 -21.54 -5.79
N ARG A 255 -5.45 -21.68 -5.83
CA ARG A 255 -6.42 -20.58 -5.81
C ARG A 255 -6.40 -19.66 -7.05
N LEU A 256 -5.78 -20.10 -8.15
CA LEU A 256 -5.77 -19.37 -9.41
C LEU A 256 -7.17 -19.37 -10.05
N ASP A 257 -7.80 -20.53 -10.07
CA ASP A 257 -9.14 -20.77 -10.59
C ASP A 257 -9.95 -21.62 -9.60
N ASN A 258 -11.26 -21.70 -9.82
CA ASN A 258 -12.16 -22.56 -9.07
C ASN A 258 -12.85 -23.57 -9.99
N LEU A 259 -13.46 -24.61 -9.42
CA LEU A 259 -14.12 -25.67 -10.17
C LEU A 259 -15.29 -25.15 -11.02
N ASN A 260 -16.00 -24.11 -10.59
CA ASN A 260 -17.11 -23.53 -11.35
C ASN A 260 -16.59 -22.82 -12.60
N ALA A 261 -15.53 -22.02 -12.47
CA ALA A 261 -14.87 -21.39 -13.62
C ALA A 261 -14.40 -22.42 -14.64
N ALA A 262 -13.91 -23.56 -14.16
CA ALA A 262 -13.49 -24.67 -15.00
C ALA A 262 -14.67 -25.31 -15.74
N ARG A 263 -15.78 -25.58 -15.05
CA ARG A 263 -16.98 -26.20 -15.64
C ARG A 263 -17.62 -25.35 -16.75
N ILE A 264 -17.56 -24.01 -16.64
CA ILE A 264 -18.10 -23.10 -17.64
C ILE A 264 -17.06 -22.67 -18.69
N GLY A 265 -15.87 -23.29 -18.69
CA GLY A 265 -14.81 -23.03 -19.67
C GLY A 265 -14.15 -21.65 -19.56
N SER A 266 -14.30 -20.97 -18.43
CA SER A 266 -13.68 -19.63 -18.19
C SER A 266 -12.36 -19.70 -17.43
N SER A 267 -11.93 -20.89 -16.98
CA SER A 267 -10.65 -21.08 -16.32
C SER A 267 -9.46 -21.03 -17.29
N ARG A 268 -8.28 -20.85 -16.74
CA ARG A 268 -7.04 -20.83 -17.51
C ARG A 268 -6.72 -22.21 -18.11
N ALA A 269 -5.99 -22.23 -19.23
CA ALA A 269 -5.66 -23.44 -19.96
C ALA A 269 -5.09 -24.56 -19.09
N ILE A 270 -4.20 -24.24 -18.16
CA ILE A 270 -3.61 -25.24 -17.25
C ILE A 270 -4.67 -25.92 -16.37
N THR A 271 -5.64 -25.16 -15.86
CA THR A 271 -6.73 -25.71 -15.04
C THR A 271 -7.62 -26.62 -15.90
N GLN A 272 -7.94 -26.22 -17.13
CA GLN A 272 -8.69 -27.07 -18.06
C GLN A 272 -7.94 -28.36 -18.41
N LEU A 273 -6.64 -28.29 -18.66
CA LEU A 273 -5.81 -29.47 -18.94
C LEU A 273 -5.79 -30.44 -17.77
N ILE A 274 -5.61 -29.93 -16.53
CA ILE A 274 -5.63 -30.78 -15.34
C ILE A 274 -6.98 -31.45 -15.16
N LEU A 275 -8.09 -30.73 -15.34
CA LEU A 275 -9.44 -31.32 -15.21
C LEU A 275 -9.78 -32.34 -16.28
N ASN A 276 -9.18 -32.23 -17.46
CA ASN A 276 -9.37 -33.21 -18.52
C ASN A 276 -8.53 -34.50 -18.30
N LEU A 277 -7.60 -34.48 -17.34
CA LEU A 277 -6.76 -35.63 -16.98
C LEU A 277 -7.32 -36.42 -15.79
N VAL A 278 -8.31 -35.88 -15.07
CA VAL A 278 -8.96 -36.48 -13.89
C VAL A 278 -10.38 -36.95 -14.25
#